data_8ee9f9f2f65a252d85ed0d7f97d6283e
#
_entry.id   8ee9f9f2f65a252d85ed0d7f97d6283e
#
_cell.length_a   1.000
_cell.length_b   1.000
_cell.length_c   1.000
_cell.angle_alpha   90.00
_cell.angle_beta   90.00
_cell.angle_gamma   90.00
#
_symmetry.space_group_name_H-M   'P 1'
#
loop_
_entity.id
_entity.type
_entity.pdbx_description
1 polymer ?
#
loop_
_entity_poly.entity_id
_entity_poly.type
_entity_poly.pdbx_seq_one_letter_code
_entity_poly.pdbx_strand_id
1 'polypeptide(L)'
;MLSLKISIVFSSLIVLLGSVFVSNAYSQVTDSSGIIVGREGSVFGLVDIDSDGHKLNIAGVVNYIPPTDKVFEVWLYDGNYRASGYPLSVGMVKADGSFSMESTQVSAYTYSDMFVTLEPKDDKDPKPAYSNQVGIYVLPAPFGQ
;
A
#
# COMPACT_ATOMS: atom_id res chain seq x y z
N MET A 1 -82.37 0.98 -16.34
CA MET A 1 -81.00 0.84 -16.93
C MET A 1 -80.02 1.50 -15.97
N LEU A 2 -79.34 0.73 -15.14
CA LEU A 2 -78.34 1.25 -14.22
C LEU A 2 -76.92 1.11 -14.90
N SER A 3 -76.31 2.23 -15.19
CA SER A 3 -74.97 2.25 -15.70
C SER A 3 -74.00 2.20 -14.53
N LEU A 4 -73.30 1.11 -14.38
CA LEU A 4 -72.25 0.90 -13.39
C LEU A 4 -70.97 1.48 -13.92
N LYS A 5 -70.56 2.63 -13.41
CA LYS A 5 -69.24 3.21 -13.70
C LYS A 5 -68.20 2.58 -12.77
N ILE A 6 -67.43 1.68 -13.29
CA ILE A 6 -66.26 1.13 -12.61
C ILE A 6 -65.11 2.12 -12.71
N SER A 7 -64.83 2.81 -11.61
CA SER A 7 -63.63 3.62 -11.47
C SER A 7 -62.46 2.72 -11.07
N ILE A 8 -61.62 2.47 -12.01
CA ILE A 8 -60.35 1.78 -11.73
C ILE A 8 -59.36 2.81 -11.16
N VAL A 9 -59.14 2.71 -9.86
CA VAL A 9 -58.10 3.47 -9.19
C VAL A 9 -56.77 2.72 -9.40
N PHE A 10 -55.95 3.21 -10.29
CA PHE A 10 -54.57 2.76 -10.41
C PHE A 10 -53.78 3.34 -9.25
N SER A 11 -53.62 2.58 -8.20
CA SER A 11 -52.61 2.88 -7.17
C SER A 11 -51.23 2.53 -7.72
N SER A 12 -50.52 3.53 -8.20
CA SER A 12 -49.13 3.41 -8.56
C SER A 12 -48.29 3.28 -7.28
N LEU A 13 -48.03 2.05 -6.87
CA LEU A 13 -47.06 1.75 -5.83
C LEU A 13 -45.67 1.94 -6.43
N ILE A 14 -45.11 3.16 -6.29
CA ILE A 14 -43.72 3.42 -6.59
C ILE A 14 -42.89 2.80 -5.45
N VAL A 15 -42.43 1.58 -5.66
CA VAL A 15 -41.39 0.98 -4.82
C VAL A 15 -40.11 1.69 -5.15
N LEU A 16 -39.72 2.69 -4.36
CA LEU A 16 -38.39 3.23 -4.35
C LEU A 16 -37.45 2.15 -3.81
N LEU A 17 -36.91 1.31 -4.70
CA LEU A 17 -35.76 0.48 -4.42
C LEU A 17 -34.58 1.42 -4.24
N GLY A 18 -34.40 1.93 -3.01
CA GLY A 18 -33.17 2.52 -2.59
C GLY A 18 -32.07 1.45 -2.65
N SER A 19 -31.34 1.41 -3.74
CA SER A 19 -30.09 0.67 -3.80
C SER A 19 -29.14 1.31 -2.80
N VAL A 20 -29.08 0.72 -1.62
CA VAL A 20 -28.01 0.96 -0.67
C VAL A 20 -26.77 0.43 -1.36
N PHE A 21 -26.00 1.30 -2.00
CA PHE A 21 -24.64 1.00 -2.38
C PHE A 21 -23.85 0.91 -1.07
N VAL A 22 -23.84 -0.28 -0.50
CA VAL A 22 -22.83 -0.63 0.47
C VAL A 22 -21.54 -0.68 -0.36
N SER A 23 -20.80 0.39 -0.36
CA SER A 23 -19.42 0.37 -0.78
C SER A 23 -18.69 -0.52 0.26
N ASN A 24 -18.63 -1.81 -0.04
CA ASN A 24 -17.70 -2.67 0.64
C ASN A 24 -16.32 -2.09 0.29
N ALA A 25 -15.72 -1.36 1.22
CA ALA A 25 -14.29 -1.13 1.19
C ALA A 25 -13.67 -2.52 1.33
N TYR A 26 -13.41 -3.17 0.20
CA TYR A 26 -12.62 -4.38 0.19
C TYR A 26 -11.22 -3.93 0.57
N SER A 27 -10.83 -4.18 1.80
CA SER A 27 -9.44 -4.19 2.15
C SER A 27 -8.78 -5.21 1.23
N GLN A 28 -7.88 -4.73 0.37
CA GLN A 28 -7.32 -5.57 -0.67
C GLN A 28 -6.43 -6.63 -0.04
N VAL A 29 -6.81 -7.88 -0.26
CA VAL A 29 -5.91 -9.01 -0.05
C VAL A 29 -4.82 -8.90 -1.11
N THR A 30 -3.59 -8.75 -0.67
CA THR A 30 -2.42 -8.66 -1.56
C THR A 30 -1.41 -9.70 -1.11
N ASP A 31 -1.04 -10.56 -2.03
CA ASP A 31 0.10 -11.48 -1.90
C ASP A 31 1.03 -11.18 -3.08
N SER A 32 2.19 -10.68 -2.80
CA SER A 32 3.12 -10.17 -3.80
C SER A 32 4.56 -10.40 -3.38
N SER A 33 5.27 -11.14 -4.19
CA SER A 33 6.72 -11.34 -4.06
C SER A 33 7.43 -10.71 -5.26
N GLY A 34 8.58 -10.10 -5.03
CA GLY A 34 9.29 -9.47 -6.12
C GLY A 34 10.74 -9.11 -5.84
N ILE A 35 11.32 -8.53 -6.86
CA ILE A 35 12.71 -8.10 -6.87
C ILE A 35 12.77 -6.60 -6.64
N ILE A 36 13.54 -6.19 -5.63
CA ILE A 36 13.91 -4.79 -5.46
C ILE A 36 14.99 -4.50 -6.50
N VAL A 37 14.67 -3.61 -7.44
CA VAL A 37 15.57 -3.23 -8.52
C VAL A 37 16.44 -2.07 -8.08
N GLY A 38 17.74 -2.25 -8.13
CA GLY A 38 18.73 -1.21 -7.86
C GLY A 38 19.00 -0.34 -9.08
N ARG A 39 19.96 0.55 -8.91
CA ARG A 39 20.45 1.36 -10.02
C ARG A 39 20.97 0.46 -11.15
N GLU A 40 20.79 0.91 -12.38
CA GLU A 40 21.20 0.19 -13.59
C GLU A 40 20.54 -1.18 -13.78
N GLY A 41 19.38 -1.41 -13.10
CA GLY A 41 18.62 -2.66 -13.23
C GLY A 41 19.23 -3.85 -12.46
N SER A 42 20.16 -3.62 -11.56
CA SER A 42 20.74 -4.67 -10.73
C SER A 42 19.70 -5.22 -9.73
N VAL A 43 19.82 -6.48 -9.36
CA VAL A 43 19.03 -7.07 -8.26
C VAL A 43 19.58 -6.54 -6.93
N PHE A 44 18.83 -5.65 -6.29
CA PHE A 44 19.22 -5.06 -5.02
C PHE A 44 18.76 -5.92 -3.83
N GLY A 45 17.62 -6.57 -3.95
CA GLY A 45 17.06 -7.40 -2.91
C GLY A 45 15.79 -8.13 -3.35
N LEU A 46 15.18 -8.81 -2.40
CA LEU A 46 13.91 -9.50 -2.56
C LEU A 46 12.92 -9.01 -1.51
N VAL A 47 11.65 -9.01 -1.84
CA VAL A 47 10.57 -8.63 -0.94
C VAL A 47 9.38 -9.55 -1.08
N ASP A 48 8.71 -9.76 0.03
CA ASP A 48 7.46 -10.49 0.18
C ASP A 48 6.48 -9.59 0.92
N ILE A 49 5.28 -9.40 0.37
CA ILE A 49 4.23 -8.57 0.92
C ILE A 49 2.95 -9.39 0.96
N ASP A 50 2.43 -9.59 2.15
CA ASP A 50 1.17 -10.29 2.40
C ASP A 50 0.22 -9.39 3.18
N SER A 51 -1.00 -9.27 2.70
CA SER A 51 -2.07 -8.53 3.35
C SER A 51 -3.41 -9.24 3.19
N ASP A 52 -4.07 -9.49 4.30
CA ASP A 52 -5.45 -9.99 4.34
C ASP A 52 -6.49 -8.86 4.44
N GLY A 53 -6.00 -7.62 4.32
CA GLY A 53 -6.82 -6.43 4.46
C GLY A 53 -7.04 -5.92 5.89
N HIS A 54 -6.59 -6.66 6.88
CA HIS A 54 -6.58 -6.26 8.29
C HIS A 54 -5.16 -6.25 8.85
N LYS A 55 -4.30 -7.08 8.30
CA LYS A 55 -2.92 -7.24 8.69
C LYS A 55 -2.05 -7.09 7.46
N LEU A 56 -0.96 -6.39 7.62
CA LEU A 56 0.09 -6.22 6.62
C LEU A 56 1.37 -6.81 7.15
N ASN A 57 1.92 -7.77 6.42
CA ASN A 57 3.24 -8.32 6.66
C ASN A 57 4.14 -7.98 5.48
N ILE A 58 5.29 -7.43 5.76
CA ILE A 58 6.34 -7.19 4.78
C ILE A 58 7.61 -7.83 5.32
N ALA A 59 8.26 -8.61 4.50
CA ALA A 59 9.56 -9.19 4.81
C ALA A 59 10.45 -9.17 3.56
N GLY A 60 11.75 -9.08 3.76
CA GLY A 60 12.67 -9.10 2.63
C GLY A 60 14.12 -9.14 3.04
N VAL A 61 14.96 -9.17 2.01
CA VAL A 61 16.41 -9.13 2.15
C VAL A 61 17.03 -8.18 1.15
N VAL A 62 18.07 -7.50 1.56
CA VAL A 62 18.94 -6.66 0.73
C VAL A 62 20.29 -7.36 0.56
N ASN A 63 20.77 -7.46 -0.67
CA ASN A 63 21.97 -8.20 -1.01
C ASN A 63 23.26 -7.35 -0.93
N TYR A 64 23.17 -6.16 -0.37
CA TYR A 64 24.26 -5.21 -0.29
C TYR A 64 24.56 -4.84 1.16
N ILE A 65 25.82 -4.51 1.41
CA ILE A 65 26.28 -4.02 2.71
C ILE A 65 26.44 -2.50 2.59
N PRO A 66 25.77 -1.70 3.44
CA PRO A 66 25.96 -0.26 3.41
C PRO A 66 27.33 0.14 3.94
N PRO A 67 27.82 1.35 3.62
CA PRO A 67 29.00 1.92 4.26
C PRO A 67 28.88 1.93 5.78
N THR A 68 30.01 1.98 6.48
CA THR A 68 30.06 1.78 7.95
C THR A 68 29.24 2.80 8.74
N ASP A 69 29.10 4.02 8.24
CA ASP A 69 28.37 5.13 8.84
C ASP A 69 26.92 5.25 8.34
N LYS A 70 26.48 4.30 7.48
CA LYS A 70 25.19 4.29 6.84
C LYS A 70 24.38 3.04 7.18
N VAL A 71 23.08 3.13 6.91
CA VAL A 71 22.13 2.03 6.99
C VAL A 71 21.15 2.12 5.81
N PHE A 72 20.66 1.00 5.36
CA PHE A 72 19.49 1.00 4.45
C PHE A 72 18.21 1.08 5.26
N GLU A 73 17.28 1.90 4.79
CA GLU A 73 15.92 1.97 5.32
C GLU A 73 14.92 1.73 4.18
N VAL A 74 13.90 0.95 4.48
CA VAL A 74 12.86 0.55 3.53
C VAL A 74 11.59 1.35 3.80
N TRP A 75 10.96 1.83 2.75
CA TRP A 75 9.81 2.71 2.80
C TRP A 75 8.72 2.27 1.84
N LEU A 76 7.47 2.45 2.26
CA LEU A 76 6.31 2.43 1.37
C LEU A 76 5.88 3.84 1.03
N TYR A 77 5.45 4.06 -0.21
CA TYR A 77 4.84 5.33 -0.59
C TYR A 77 3.81 5.19 -1.71
N ASP A 78 2.96 6.19 -1.86
CA ASP A 78 2.08 6.30 -3.00
C ASP A 78 2.79 6.96 -4.20
N GLY A 79 2.36 6.67 -5.43
CA GLY A 79 2.99 7.20 -6.65
C GLY A 79 2.91 8.72 -6.78
N ASN A 80 2.12 9.37 -5.92
CA ASN A 80 1.97 10.84 -5.85
C ASN A 80 2.77 11.47 -4.71
N TYR A 81 3.70 10.74 -4.11
CA TYR A 81 4.44 11.14 -2.91
C TYR A 81 5.06 12.54 -2.99
N ARG A 82 5.44 13.01 -4.18
CA ARG A 82 6.02 14.34 -4.39
C ARG A 82 5.02 15.46 -4.17
N ALA A 83 3.73 15.18 -4.28
CA ALA A 83 2.67 16.16 -4.12
C ALA A 83 2.00 16.10 -2.73
N SER A 84 1.84 14.92 -2.15
CA SER A 84 1.09 14.74 -0.90
C SER A 84 1.40 13.44 -0.16
N GLY A 85 2.31 12.61 -0.67
CA GLY A 85 2.57 11.28 -0.12
C GLY A 85 3.22 11.30 1.25
N TYR A 86 2.77 10.42 2.10
CA TYR A 86 3.37 10.16 3.40
C TYR A 86 4.12 8.84 3.32
N PRO A 87 5.45 8.87 3.21
CA PRO A 87 6.22 7.65 3.26
C PRO A 87 6.02 6.97 4.61
N LEU A 88 5.85 5.66 4.59
CA LEU A 88 5.78 4.84 5.77
C LEU A 88 7.08 4.04 5.87
N SER A 89 7.82 4.21 6.95
CA SER A 89 9.00 3.39 7.22
C SER A 89 8.57 1.94 7.48
N VAL A 90 9.10 1.02 6.70
CA VAL A 90 9.03 -0.43 6.96
C VAL A 90 10.07 -0.82 8.00
N GLY A 91 11.17 -0.08 8.05
CA GLY A 91 12.23 -0.24 9.02
C GLY A 91 13.63 -0.27 8.40
N MET A 92 14.60 -0.23 9.29
CA MET A 92 16.01 -0.34 8.91
C MET A 92 16.36 -1.80 8.57
N VAL A 93 17.20 -1.95 7.54
CA VAL A 93 17.77 -3.25 7.18
C VAL A 93 18.79 -3.67 8.25
N LYS A 94 18.63 -4.87 8.75
CA LYS A 94 19.52 -5.44 9.78
C LYS A 94 20.90 -5.81 9.20
N ALA A 95 21.84 -6.11 10.07
CA ALA A 95 23.20 -6.47 9.67
C ALA A 95 23.28 -7.73 8.79
N ASP A 96 22.29 -8.62 8.89
CA ASP A 96 22.16 -9.82 8.06
C ASP A 96 21.47 -9.56 6.71
N GLY A 97 21.13 -8.30 6.42
CA GLY A 97 20.43 -7.88 5.22
C GLY A 97 18.91 -8.00 5.30
N SER A 98 18.35 -8.56 6.37
CA SER A 98 16.90 -8.73 6.50
C SER A 98 16.19 -7.45 6.95
N PHE A 99 14.94 -7.31 6.53
CA PHE A 99 13.99 -6.32 7.04
C PHE A 99 12.59 -6.92 7.16
N SER A 100 11.78 -6.39 8.06
CA SER A 100 10.40 -6.83 8.21
C SER A 100 9.56 -5.79 8.93
N MET A 101 8.28 -5.75 8.58
CA MET A 101 7.23 -5.00 9.28
C MET A 101 5.98 -5.86 9.41
N GLU A 102 5.34 -5.78 10.55
CA GLU A 102 4.00 -6.29 10.77
C GLU A 102 3.13 -5.14 11.28
N SER A 103 1.99 -4.91 10.65
CA SER A 103 1.03 -3.90 11.05
C SER A 103 -0.38 -4.47 11.07
N THR A 104 -1.13 -4.17 12.12
CA THR A 104 -2.56 -4.49 12.24
C THR A 104 -3.45 -3.30 11.91
N GLN A 105 -2.87 -2.18 11.52
CA GLN A 105 -3.60 -0.99 11.13
C GLN A 105 -3.63 -0.88 9.60
N VAL A 106 -4.84 -0.76 9.06
CA VAL A 106 -5.02 -0.40 7.66
C VAL A 106 -4.54 1.04 7.48
N SER A 107 -3.66 1.25 6.52
CA SER A 107 -3.20 2.60 6.21
C SER A 107 -4.33 3.44 5.62
N ALA A 108 -4.39 4.71 6.00
CA ALA A 108 -5.24 5.69 5.35
C ALA A 108 -4.75 6.09 3.93
N TYR A 109 -3.60 5.58 3.51
CA TYR A 109 -2.97 5.90 2.23
C TYR A 109 -2.87 4.65 1.37
N THR A 110 -2.99 4.84 0.05
CA THR A 110 -2.76 3.80 -0.94
C THR A 110 -1.30 3.78 -1.34
N TYR A 111 -0.61 2.70 -1.06
CA TYR A 111 0.78 2.51 -1.45
C TYR A 111 0.87 1.81 -2.80
N SER A 112 1.70 2.33 -3.68
CA SER A 112 1.96 1.79 -5.02
C SER A 112 3.39 1.30 -5.20
N ASP A 113 4.28 1.76 -4.34
CA ASP A 113 5.70 1.52 -4.48
C ASP A 113 6.37 1.30 -3.12
N MET A 114 7.46 0.58 -3.16
CA MET A 114 8.41 0.46 -2.06
C MET A 114 9.79 0.88 -2.56
N PHE A 115 10.52 1.61 -1.76
CA PHE A 115 11.88 2.00 -2.10
C PHE A 115 12.82 1.86 -0.91
N VAL A 116 14.10 1.81 -1.21
CA VAL A 116 15.17 1.73 -0.22
C VAL A 116 16.06 2.95 -0.35
N THR A 117 16.34 3.58 0.77
CA THR A 117 17.27 4.69 0.87
C THR A 117 18.51 4.31 1.65
N LEU A 118 19.57 5.08 1.43
CA LEU A 118 20.82 5.00 2.20
C LEU A 118 20.84 6.16 3.19
N GLU A 119 20.58 5.86 4.46
CA GLU A 119 20.44 6.85 5.53
C GLU A 119 21.68 6.88 6.44
N PRO A 120 21.98 7.99 7.12
CA PRO A 120 22.93 8.01 8.23
C PRO A 120 22.46 7.08 9.36
N LYS A 121 23.38 6.39 10.05
CA LYS A 121 23.01 5.47 11.16
C LYS A 121 22.32 6.15 12.35
N ASP A 122 22.63 7.41 12.56
CA ASP A 122 22.12 8.24 13.66
C ASP A 122 21.08 9.26 13.18
N ASP A 123 20.52 9.05 12.01
CA ASP A 123 19.46 9.89 11.46
C ASP A 123 18.24 9.88 12.39
N LYS A 124 17.76 11.08 12.68
CA LYS A 124 16.55 11.31 13.47
C LYS A 124 15.43 11.94 12.65
N ASP A 125 15.70 12.19 11.35
CA ASP A 125 14.67 12.69 10.45
C ASP A 125 13.70 11.54 10.11
N PRO A 126 12.40 11.68 10.40
CA PRO A 126 11.42 10.66 10.05
C PRO A 126 11.10 10.61 8.54
N LYS A 127 11.87 11.28 7.71
CA LYS A 127 11.66 11.38 6.27
C LYS A 127 12.78 10.69 5.51
N PRO A 128 12.45 9.97 4.41
CA PRO A 128 13.48 9.36 3.60
C PRO A 128 14.35 10.40 2.88
N ALA A 129 15.64 10.12 2.81
CA ALA A 129 16.56 10.88 1.97
C ALA A 129 16.37 10.49 0.49
N TYR A 130 15.37 11.04 -0.17
CA TYR A 130 15.00 10.71 -1.56
C TYR A 130 16.15 10.80 -2.56
N SER A 131 17.11 11.71 -2.34
CA SER A 131 18.31 11.81 -3.16
C SER A 131 19.23 10.59 -3.07
N ASN A 132 19.08 9.81 -2.01
CA ASN A 132 19.87 8.63 -1.71
C ASN A 132 19.10 7.32 -1.95
N GLN A 133 18.06 7.37 -2.77
CA GLN A 133 17.33 6.17 -3.17
C GLN A 133 18.28 5.23 -3.93
N VAL A 134 18.34 3.97 -3.50
CA VAL A 134 19.23 2.94 -4.05
C VAL A 134 18.49 1.73 -4.62
N GLY A 135 17.24 1.54 -4.26
CA GLY A 135 16.43 0.44 -4.77
C GLY A 135 14.95 0.83 -4.83
N ILE A 136 14.20 0.17 -5.71
CA ILE A 136 12.75 0.34 -5.88
C ILE A 136 12.08 -0.99 -6.19
N TYR A 137 10.88 -1.17 -5.67
CA TYR A 137 9.94 -2.21 -6.06
C TYR A 137 8.56 -1.60 -6.32
N VAL A 138 8.08 -1.74 -7.56
CA VAL A 138 6.74 -1.31 -7.94
C VAL A 138 5.78 -2.44 -7.60
N LEU A 139 4.79 -2.16 -6.77
CA LEU A 139 3.79 -3.15 -6.39
C LEU A 139 2.92 -3.53 -7.60
N PRO A 140 2.65 -4.82 -7.83
CA PRO A 140 1.78 -5.27 -8.92
C PRO A 140 0.36 -4.71 -8.82
N ALA A 141 -0.12 -4.49 -7.59
CA ALA A 141 -1.36 -3.79 -7.29
C ALA A 141 -1.14 -2.88 -6.09
N PRO A 142 -1.64 -1.65 -6.11
CA PRO A 142 -1.61 -0.77 -4.95
C PRO A 142 -2.36 -1.41 -3.78
N PHE A 143 -1.89 -1.18 -2.56
CA PHE A 143 -2.60 -1.61 -1.34
C PHE A 143 -2.71 -0.44 -0.33
N GLY A 144 -3.58 -0.61 0.64
CA GLY A 144 -4.05 0.44 1.52
C GLY A 144 -5.48 0.80 1.16
N GLN A 145 -6.19 1.49 2.06
CA GLN A 145 -7.64 1.67 2.09
C GLN A 145 -8.41 1.44 0.80
#